data_72629758c9021274267eac15399a5c06
#
_entry.id   72629758c9021274267eac15399a5c06
#
_cell.length_a   1.000
_cell.length_b   1.000
_cell.length_c   1.000
_cell.angle_alpha   90.00
_cell.angle_beta   90.00
_cell.angle_gamma   90.00
#
_symmetry.space_group_name_H-M   'P 1'
#
loop_
_entity.id
_entity.type
_entity.pdbx_description
1 polymer ?
#
loop_
_entity_poly.entity_id
_entity_poly.type
_entity_poly.pdbx_seq_one_letter_code
_entity_poly.pdbx_strand_id
1 'polypeptide(L)'
;MKSKQAKAHDFAPETRKLIVERDGGNCIFCQKKYHMEGAGWYALTIRSIMHFIPRSAGGLGIPENGAVGCQWHHEMLDNGNAGRRQEMMEIFEEYLRKWYPSWDRADLTYSKWNF
;
A
#
# COMPACT_ATOMS: atom_id res chain seq x y z
N MET A 1 18.86 -10.11 13.60
CA MET A 1 18.98 -9.85 12.16
C MET A 1 17.78 -10.45 11.44
N LYS A 2 17.17 -9.70 10.52
CA LYS A 2 16.04 -10.22 9.73
C LYS A 2 16.51 -11.24 8.73
N SER A 3 15.69 -12.26 8.46
CA SER A 3 15.96 -13.23 7.40
C SER A 3 15.91 -12.53 6.04
N LYS A 4 16.46 -13.19 5.01
CA LYS A 4 16.41 -12.67 3.64
C LYS A 4 14.97 -12.49 3.17
N GLN A 5 14.09 -13.43 3.53
CA GLN A 5 12.67 -13.33 3.18
C GLN A 5 12.00 -12.15 3.87
N ALA A 6 12.27 -11.93 5.17
CA ALA A 6 11.71 -10.81 5.89
C ALA A 6 12.15 -9.47 5.29
N LYS A 7 13.41 -9.37 4.88
CA LYS A 7 13.92 -8.16 4.23
C LYS A 7 13.23 -7.91 2.89
N ALA A 8 12.89 -8.96 2.15
CA ALA A 8 12.21 -8.82 0.87
C ALA A 8 10.79 -8.24 1.02
N HIS A 9 10.15 -8.43 2.17
CA HIS A 9 8.79 -7.95 2.44
C HIS A 9 8.76 -6.54 3.05
N ASP A 10 9.88 -6.06 3.59
CA ASP A 10 9.96 -4.71 4.14
C ASP A 10 10.23 -3.71 3.02
N PHE A 11 9.63 -2.52 3.12
CA PHE A 11 10.01 -1.43 2.23
C PHE A 11 11.35 -0.87 2.70
N ALA A 12 12.39 -1.03 1.88
CA ALA A 12 13.71 -0.45 2.16
C ALA A 12 13.62 1.08 2.15
N PRO A 13 14.54 1.79 2.83
CA PRO A 13 14.50 3.25 2.88
C PRO A 13 14.42 3.92 1.51
N GLU A 14 15.17 3.44 0.53
CA GLU A 14 15.15 3.98 -0.83
C GLU A 14 13.79 3.75 -1.50
N THR A 15 13.19 2.59 -1.27
CA THR A 15 11.87 2.26 -1.80
C THR A 15 10.80 3.14 -1.17
N ARG A 16 10.88 3.34 0.15
CA ARG A 16 9.95 4.23 0.86
C ARG A 16 10.02 5.65 0.29
N LYS A 17 11.23 6.15 0.04
CA LYS A 17 11.44 7.47 -0.53
C LYS A 17 10.80 7.57 -1.92
N LEU A 18 11.01 6.57 -2.76
CA LEU A 18 10.41 6.54 -4.11
C LEU A 18 8.88 6.58 -4.04
N ILE A 19 8.29 5.79 -3.15
CA ILE A 19 6.83 5.73 -3.00
C ILE A 19 6.29 7.08 -2.53
N VAL A 20 6.92 7.69 -1.52
CA VAL A 20 6.51 8.98 -0.99
C VAL A 20 6.60 10.06 -2.07
N GLU A 21 7.68 10.09 -2.82
CA GLU A 21 7.86 11.06 -3.91
C GLU A 21 6.82 10.84 -5.02
N ARG A 22 6.59 9.58 -5.42
CA ARG A 22 5.59 9.25 -6.44
C ARG A 22 4.20 9.72 -6.03
N ASP A 23 3.84 9.50 -4.76
CA ASP A 23 2.49 9.80 -4.26
C ASP A 23 2.35 11.25 -3.77
N GLY A 24 3.42 12.04 -3.86
CA GLY A 24 3.42 13.42 -3.39
C GLY A 24 3.24 13.52 -1.88
N GLY A 25 3.57 12.47 -1.14
CA GLY A 25 3.39 12.42 0.31
C GLY A 25 1.94 12.33 0.75
N ASN A 26 1.00 12.12 -0.17
CA ASN A 26 -0.43 12.12 0.12
C ASN A 26 -1.03 10.72 0.05
N CYS A 27 -1.96 10.44 0.98
CA CYS A 27 -2.71 9.19 0.97
C CYS A 27 -3.48 9.04 -0.35
N ILE A 28 -3.37 7.89 -0.98
CA ILE A 28 -4.03 7.65 -2.27
C ILE A 28 -5.56 7.67 -2.14
N PHE A 29 -6.10 7.28 -0.99
CA PHE A 29 -7.55 7.31 -0.75
C PHE A 29 -8.03 8.73 -0.47
N CYS A 30 -7.21 9.56 0.20
CA CYS A 30 -7.51 10.97 0.39
C CYS A 30 -7.54 11.72 -0.94
N GLN A 31 -6.70 11.33 -1.88
CA GLN A 31 -6.70 11.92 -3.22
C GLN A 31 -8.04 11.70 -3.92
N LYS A 32 -8.72 10.60 -3.61
CA LYS A 32 -10.04 10.27 -4.14
C LYS A 32 -11.18 10.74 -3.24
N LYS A 33 -10.85 11.36 -2.11
CA LYS A 33 -11.82 11.77 -1.08
C LYS A 33 -12.72 10.61 -0.64
N TYR A 34 -12.15 9.43 -0.54
CA TYR A 34 -12.87 8.20 -0.23
C TYR A 34 -13.26 8.18 1.25
N HIS A 35 -14.57 8.18 1.53
CA HIS A 35 -15.16 8.05 2.88
C HIS A 35 -14.40 8.82 3.96
N MET A 36 -14.39 10.14 3.85
CA MET A 36 -13.67 11.01 4.79
C MET A 36 -14.56 11.56 5.91
N GLU A 37 -15.87 11.33 5.87
CA GLU A 37 -16.77 11.81 6.91
C GLU A 37 -16.40 11.20 8.26
N GLY A 38 -16.28 12.05 9.26
CA GLY A 38 -15.92 11.64 10.60
C GLY A 38 -14.42 11.47 10.84
N ALA A 39 -13.60 11.64 9.81
CA ALA A 39 -12.15 11.54 9.96
C ALA A 39 -11.61 12.76 10.68
N GLY A 40 -10.84 12.53 11.78
CA GLY A 40 -10.14 13.61 12.45
C GLY A 40 -8.94 14.07 11.62
N TRP A 41 -8.67 15.37 11.62
CA TRP A 41 -7.54 15.90 10.85
C TRP A 41 -6.21 15.23 11.25
N TYR A 42 -6.07 14.87 12.53
CA TYR A 42 -4.84 14.24 13.03
C TYR A 42 -4.60 12.89 12.33
N ALA A 43 -5.63 12.06 12.25
CA ALA A 43 -5.53 10.77 11.58
C ALA A 43 -5.23 10.93 10.08
N LEU A 44 -5.71 12.01 9.48
CA LEU A 44 -5.45 12.29 8.07
C LEU A 44 -4.01 12.77 7.82
N THR A 45 -3.32 13.27 8.85
CA THR A 45 -1.95 13.78 8.71
C THR A 45 -0.88 12.74 9.01
N ILE A 46 -1.21 11.67 9.74
CA ILE A 46 -0.27 10.59 10.02
C ILE A 46 -0.24 9.65 8.82
N ARG A 47 0.93 9.48 8.24
CA ARG A 47 1.07 8.70 7.01
C ARG A 47 2.05 7.56 7.16
N SER A 48 1.76 6.47 6.44
CA SER A 48 2.61 5.28 6.38
C SER A 48 2.52 4.72 4.98
N ILE A 49 3.25 3.65 4.69
CA ILE A 49 3.18 2.99 3.40
C ILE A 49 2.40 1.69 3.58
N MET A 50 1.31 1.56 2.82
CA MET A 50 0.45 0.38 2.85
C MET A 50 0.96 -0.64 1.84
N HIS A 51 0.84 -1.93 2.17
CA HIS A 51 1.05 -3.02 1.21
C HIS A 51 -0.26 -3.33 0.49
N PHE A 52 -0.23 -3.45 -0.83
CA PHE A 52 -1.39 -3.92 -1.59
C PHE A 52 -1.65 -5.40 -1.27
N ILE A 53 -0.61 -6.24 -1.38
CA ILE A 53 -0.66 -7.61 -0.86
C ILE A 53 0.08 -7.58 0.47
N PRO A 54 -0.60 -7.94 1.59
CA PRO A 54 0.02 -7.87 2.91
C PRO A 54 1.25 -8.75 3.04
N ARG A 55 2.15 -8.37 3.94
CA ARG A 55 3.33 -9.18 4.27
C ARG A 55 2.93 -10.59 4.68
N SER A 56 1.85 -10.71 5.45
CA SER A 56 1.33 -12.01 5.91
C SER A 56 0.90 -12.91 4.76
N ALA A 57 0.58 -12.34 3.61
CA ALA A 57 0.21 -13.09 2.41
C ALA A 57 1.37 -13.16 1.40
N GLY A 58 2.59 -12.87 1.84
CA GLY A 58 3.78 -12.94 1.00
C GLY A 58 4.07 -11.69 0.19
N GLY A 59 3.39 -10.58 0.48
CA GLY A 59 3.59 -9.33 -0.27
C GLY A 59 4.97 -8.74 -0.12
N LEU A 60 5.57 -8.33 -1.23
CA LEU A 60 6.91 -7.75 -1.27
C LEU A 60 6.92 -6.27 -0.95
N GLY A 61 8.06 -5.78 -0.45
CA GLY A 61 8.30 -4.36 -0.21
C GLY A 61 8.86 -3.66 -1.45
N ILE A 62 8.09 -3.65 -2.52
CA ILE A 62 8.46 -3.02 -3.79
C ILE A 62 7.47 -1.91 -4.14
N PRO A 63 7.88 -0.92 -4.96
CA PRO A 63 6.98 0.21 -5.30
C PRO A 63 5.65 -0.23 -5.91
N GLU A 64 5.64 -1.32 -6.67
CA GLU A 64 4.46 -1.86 -7.32
C GLU A 64 3.46 -2.47 -6.33
N ASN A 65 3.88 -2.65 -5.07
CA ASN A 65 3.04 -3.22 -4.00
C ASN A 65 2.79 -2.26 -2.85
N GLY A 66 3.08 -0.99 -3.01
CA GLY A 66 2.95 -0.05 -1.91
C GLY A 66 2.42 1.31 -2.32
N ALA A 67 1.78 1.99 -1.39
CA ALA A 67 1.34 3.36 -1.58
C ALA A 67 1.16 4.05 -0.23
N VAL A 68 1.28 5.37 -0.24
CA VAL A 68 1.07 6.17 0.97
C VAL A 68 -0.38 6.08 1.40
N GLY A 69 -0.60 5.83 2.68
CA GLY A 69 -1.92 5.85 3.32
C GLY A 69 -1.89 6.65 4.59
N CYS A 70 -2.97 7.38 4.88
CA CYS A 70 -3.10 8.05 6.17
C CYS A 70 -3.61 7.04 7.21
N GLN A 71 -3.53 7.39 8.49
CA GLN A 71 -3.97 6.50 9.56
C GLN A 71 -5.45 6.13 9.43
N TRP A 72 -6.30 7.09 9.05
CA TRP A 72 -7.73 6.86 8.88
C TRP A 72 -8.01 5.76 7.84
N HIS A 73 -7.44 5.89 6.66
CA HIS A 73 -7.67 4.92 5.58
C HIS A 73 -6.90 3.61 5.77
N HIS A 74 -5.70 3.68 6.36
CA HIS A 74 -4.93 2.47 6.62
C HIS A 74 -5.67 1.57 7.60
N GLU A 75 -6.21 2.14 8.68
CA GLU A 75 -7.00 1.39 9.65
C GLU A 75 -8.30 0.86 9.02
N MET A 76 -8.94 1.67 8.19
CA MET A 76 -10.14 1.24 7.47
C MET A 76 -9.86 0.02 6.60
N LEU A 77 -8.75 0.05 5.85
CA LEU A 77 -8.32 -1.05 5.00
C LEU A 77 -8.01 -2.31 5.82
N ASP A 78 -7.25 -2.15 6.91
CA ASP A 78 -6.85 -3.28 7.77
C ASP A 78 -8.03 -3.90 8.49
N ASN A 79 -9.07 -3.12 8.80
CA ASN A 79 -10.23 -3.58 9.55
C ASN A 79 -11.41 -4.00 8.66
N GLY A 80 -11.16 -4.16 7.36
CA GLY A 80 -12.15 -4.71 6.43
C GLY A 80 -13.17 -3.73 5.91
N ASN A 81 -13.10 -2.44 6.31
CA ASN A 81 -13.95 -1.38 5.77
C ASN A 81 -15.45 -1.71 5.86
N ALA A 82 -15.89 -2.28 6.98
CA ALA A 82 -17.29 -2.66 7.19
C ALA A 82 -17.83 -3.57 6.06
N GLY A 83 -16.98 -4.45 5.55
CA GLY A 83 -17.33 -5.38 4.48
C GLY A 83 -17.09 -4.84 3.08
N ARG A 84 -16.59 -3.60 2.94
CA ARG A 84 -16.36 -2.97 1.64
C ARG A 84 -14.89 -2.82 1.30
N ARG A 85 -14.03 -3.68 1.87
CA ARG A 85 -12.59 -3.62 1.62
C ARG A 85 -12.25 -3.74 0.13
N GLN A 86 -13.07 -4.49 -0.62
CA GLN A 86 -12.85 -4.68 -2.05
C GLN A 86 -12.86 -3.37 -2.82
N GLU A 87 -13.69 -2.41 -2.43
CA GLU A 87 -13.71 -1.08 -3.05
C GLU A 87 -12.35 -0.41 -2.94
N MET A 88 -11.76 -0.49 -1.73
CA MET A 88 -10.44 0.10 -1.50
C MET A 88 -9.36 -0.63 -2.29
N MET A 89 -9.44 -1.94 -2.38
CA MET A 89 -8.48 -2.74 -3.15
C MET A 89 -8.53 -2.40 -4.64
N GLU A 90 -9.72 -2.12 -5.17
CA GLU A 90 -9.89 -1.71 -6.56
C GLU A 90 -9.26 -0.33 -6.81
N ILE A 91 -9.48 0.61 -5.89
CA ILE A 91 -8.87 1.95 -5.96
C ILE A 91 -7.34 1.83 -5.93
N PHE A 92 -6.83 0.98 -5.03
CA PHE A 92 -5.40 0.77 -4.84
C PHE A 92 -4.78 0.15 -6.11
N GLU A 93 -5.42 -0.87 -6.67
CA GLU A 93 -4.94 -1.52 -7.89
C GLU A 93 -4.95 -0.56 -9.07
N GLU A 94 -6.03 0.19 -9.24
CA GLU A 94 -6.12 1.19 -10.31
C GLU A 94 -5.00 2.22 -10.20
N TYR A 95 -4.71 2.67 -8.98
CA TYR A 95 -3.64 3.62 -8.72
C TYR A 95 -2.28 3.05 -9.13
N LEU A 96 -1.98 1.81 -8.73
CA LEU A 96 -0.71 1.17 -9.05
C LEU A 96 -0.58 0.93 -10.55
N ARG A 97 -1.63 0.50 -11.23
CA ARG A 97 -1.62 0.28 -12.67
C ARG A 97 -1.40 1.56 -13.46
N LYS A 98 -1.85 2.68 -12.92
CA LYS A 98 -1.64 3.99 -13.53
C LYS A 98 -0.14 4.33 -13.60
N TRP A 99 0.61 3.99 -12.54
CA TRP A 99 2.04 4.26 -12.48
C TRP A 99 2.87 3.19 -13.19
N TYR A 100 2.38 1.96 -13.20
CA TYR A 100 3.12 0.81 -13.74
C TYR A 100 2.28 0.08 -14.77
N PRO A 101 2.39 0.43 -16.07
CA PRO A 101 1.57 -0.18 -17.12
C PRO A 101 1.71 -1.70 -17.23
N SER A 102 2.87 -2.24 -16.83
CA SER A 102 3.13 -3.69 -16.84
C SER A 102 2.81 -4.36 -15.51
N TRP A 103 2.09 -3.66 -14.62
CA TRP A 103 1.79 -4.17 -13.29
C TRP A 103 1.03 -5.50 -13.36
N ASP A 104 1.50 -6.48 -12.59
CA ASP A 104 0.88 -7.80 -12.50
C ASP A 104 0.91 -8.24 -11.04
N ARG A 105 -0.24 -8.63 -10.51
CA ARG A 105 -0.37 -9.09 -9.14
C ARG A 105 0.59 -10.24 -8.84
N ALA A 106 0.87 -11.11 -9.82
CA ALA A 106 1.75 -12.27 -9.64
C ALA A 106 3.18 -11.87 -9.29
N ASP A 107 3.60 -10.66 -9.66
CA ASP A 107 4.96 -10.18 -9.38
C ASP A 107 5.11 -9.57 -7.99
N LEU A 108 4.03 -9.47 -7.22
CA LEU A 108 4.02 -8.77 -5.94
C LEU A 108 4.31 -9.67 -4.75
N THR A 109 4.44 -10.97 -4.96
CA THR A 109 4.65 -11.92 -3.86
C THR A 109 6.01 -12.60 -3.97
N TYR A 110 6.58 -12.88 -2.78
CA TYR A 110 7.83 -13.63 -2.71
C TYR A 110 7.58 -15.09 -3.00
N SER A 111 8.47 -15.68 -3.83
CA SER A 111 8.50 -17.12 -4.07
C SER A 111 9.96 -17.57 -4.16
N LYS A 112 10.33 -18.54 -3.31
CA LYS A 112 11.68 -19.09 -3.36
C LYS A 112 11.93 -19.92 -4.63
N TRP A 113 10.87 -20.24 -5.37
CA TRP A 113 10.95 -20.99 -6.63
C TRP A 113 10.85 -20.07 -7.85
N ASN A 114 10.80 -18.79 -7.64
CA ASN A 114 10.68 -17.78 -8.71
C ASN A 114 12.09 -17.34 -9.12
N PHE A 115 12.57 -17.94 -10.17
CA PHE A 115 13.90 -17.64 -10.70
C PHE A 115 13.87 -16.58 -11.76
#